data_6385bc88359c5f884543fffbff6b41f0
#
_entry.id   6385bc88359c5f884543fffbff6b41f0
#
_cell.length_a   1.000
_cell.length_b   1.000
_cell.length_c   1.000
_cell.angle_alpha   90.00
_cell.angle_beta   90.00
_cell.angle_gamma   90.00
#
_symmetry.space_group_name_H-M   'P 1'
#
loop_
_entity.id
_entity.type
_entity.pdbx_description
1 polymer ?
#
loop_
_entity_poly.entity_id
_entity_poly.type
_entity_poly.pdbx_seq_one_letter_code
_entity_poly.pdbx_strand_id
1 'polypeptide(L)'
;MSMAFIHTALFALSGLDSLESHLHYPPIEPVDTVHIQASRTPFATVGRKVRYIESKQLNVSLQESGQFVKSYGISGSALISKRGADATQTQVLWNGLPINHPMLGMMDFSNINGFGMDQITVVEGGNSAMFGSGSVGGTIALENALAFNSPLRSSVEYEYNSLLNSNLGITMSAGNESMYFSFTSFTKNQQNNFTYTEEWTGARERADNVHFEQIGARLVTGLKKSNHTLKWVTELSSNDRGLGFIGEQLLGGQTDDNIRSALQYEFNTSQWVWVNKVGYVRDIITYHPQTFVYDTSIGRLYFAQSEIYRKFNQGQLTCGFDLQHQLGESQNYTQPAQRTLPAIYSAWMGKMNRFKYLLNSRYEVHEGLFTYGFSNEFSLNEYLSLKSDIHRSFRRPTLNDIYWQTSQMNPLKNEIGWGGEIGINYKKRFKKHLVMGDLTPFYRYLDNPIVWLPSGALWRSMNLNEGRYWGVQSSLSGMVKIRRWRLQLVNNLEYVYSKVLNMHALASQQIFVPDWMINSELTIENRLFKLLVRHNHVGKRFTSTDNSSFMNAYQLWDIELQTRGLFKFKEEYIHWRLGVEFQNIANTEFQNMPGRPMPGRVVGVKSSISI
;
A
#
# COMPACT_ATOMS: atom_id res chain seq x y z
N MET A 1 -7.63 5.53 42.37
CA MET A 1 -8.66 4.70 41.70
C MET A 1 -8.06 3.77 40.64
N SER A 2 -6.77 3.43 40.69
CA SER A 2 -6.07 2.63 39.62
C SER A 2 -5.55 1.25 40.04
N MET A 3 -5.52 0.91 41.34
CA MET A 3 -5.08 -0.45 41.76
C MET A 3 -6.21 -1.46 41.96
N ALA A 4 -7.44 -1.02 42.22
CA ALA A 4 -8.58 -1.91 42.44
C ALA A 4 -9.06 -2.60 41.13
N PHE A 5 -8.91 -1.94 39.95
CA PHE A 5 -9.31 -2.50 38.65
C PHE A 5 -8.41 -3.64 38.17
N ILE A 6 -7.13 -3.59 38.52
CA ILE A 6 -6.16 -4.65 38.13
C ILE A 6 -6.39 -5.94 38.96
N HIS A 7 -6.78 -5.82 40.22
CA HIS A 7 -7.08 -6.97 41.08
C HIS A 7 -8.37 -7.68 40.70
N THR A 8 -9.40 -6.95 40.27
CA THR A 8 -10.69 -7.54 39.85
C THR A 8 -10.58 -8.25 38.50
N ALA A 9 -9.72 -7.74 37.59
CA ALA A 9 -9.45 -8.42 36.32
C ALA A 9 -8.63 -9.71 36.49
N LEU A 10 -7.75 -9.78 37.48
CA LEU A 10 -6.97 -10.98 37.79
C LEU A 10 -7.82 -12.08 38.48
N PHE A 11 -8.85 -11.73 39.26
CA PHE A 11 -9.75 -12.70 39.88
C PHE A 11 -10.76 -13.32 38.87
N ALA A 12 -11.17 -12.56 37.85
CA ALA A 12 -12.03 -13.09 36.79
C ALA A 12 -11.30 -14.09 35.88
N LEU A 13 -9.97 -14.06 35.83
CA LEU A 13 -9.14 -14.95 35.02
C LEU A 13 -8.90 -16.34 35.68
N SER A 14 -9.07 -16.48 37.00
CA SER A 14 -8.87 -17.76 37.70
C SER A 14 -10.05 -18.72 37.62
N GLY A 15 -11.25 -18.22 37.28
CA GLY A 15 -12.46 -19.05 37.11
C GLY A 15 -12.63 -19.70 35.74
N LEU A 16 -11.77 -19.39 34.77
CA LEU A 16 -11.85 -19.89 33.39
C LEU A 16 -11.09 -21.19 33.12
N ASP A 17 -10.34 -21.68 34.08
CA ASP A 17 -9.56 -22.93 33.94
C ASP A 17 -10.42 -24.21 33.81
N SER A 18 -11.68 -24.17 34.23
CA SER A 18 -12.58 -25.34 34.18
C SER A 18 -13.35 -25.51 32.86
N LEU A 19 -13.40 -24.45 32.02
CA LEU A 19 -14.08 -24.51 30.70
C LEU A 19 -13.19 -25.00 29.56
N GLU A 20 -11.89 -25.14 29.78
CA GLU A 20 -10.92 -25.46 28.73
C GLU A 20 -10.80 -26.97 28.39
N SER A 21 -11.33 -27.87 29.20
CA SER A 21 -11.11 -29.31 29.03
C SER A 21 -11.91 -29.96 27.89
N HIS A 22 -12.88 -29.26 27.29
CA HIS A 22 -13.78 -29.83 26.29
C HIS A 22 -13.72 -29.21 24.89
N LEU A 23 -12.88 -28.21 24.65
CA LEU A 23 -12.74 -27.59 23.33
C LEU A 23 -11.42 -28.03 22.66
N HIS A 24 -11.50 -29.08 21.85
CA HIS A 24 -10.43 -29.48 20.93
C HIS A 24 -10.43 -28.51 19.75
N TYR A 25 -9.50 -27.53 19.75
CA TYR A 25 -9.28 -26.69 18.59
C TYR A 25 -8.12 -27.27 17.77
N PRO A 26 -8.26 -27.43 16.47
CA PRO A 26 -7.11 -27.74 15.64
C PRO A 26 -6.05 -26.64 15.83
N PRO A 27 -4.77 -26.99 15.81
CA PRO A 27 -3.71 -25.98 15.79
C PRO A 27 -4.03 -25.03 14.63
N ILE A 28 -3.85 -23.71 14.86
CA ILE A 28 -3.83 -22.75 13.76
C ILE A 28 -2.63 -23.16 12.90
N GLU A 29 -2.90 -23.94 11.86
CA GLU A 29 -1.88 -24.23 10.87
C GLU A 29 -1.42 -22.89 10.31
N PRO A 30 -0.09 -22.66 10.22
CA PRO A 30 0.39 -21.57 9.43
C PRO A 30 -0.24 -21.76 8.05
N VAL A 31 -0.95 -20.72 7.57
CA VAL A 31 -1.46 -20.72 6.19
C VAL A 31 -0.30 -21.18 5.34
N ASP A 32 -0.47 -22.34 4.69
CA ASP A 32 0.55 -22.87 3.78
C ASP A 32 1.03 -21.73 2.92
N THR A 33 2.34 -21.55 2.86
CA THR A 33 2.95 -20.45 2.15
C THR A 33 2.44 -20.52 0.72
N VAL A 34 1.51 -19.66 0.38
CA VAL A 34 0.96 -19.58 -0.98
C VAL A 34 2.12 -19.17 -1.85
N HIS A 35 2.70 -20.11 -2.57
CA HIS A 35 3.78 -19.87 -3.50
C HIS A 35 3.19 -19.17 -4.73
N ILE A 36 3.24 -17.85 -4.76
CA ILE A 36 3.09 -17.08 -6.01
C ILE A 36 4.36 -17.33 -6.81
N GLN A 37 4.38 -18.39 -7.62
CA GLN A 37 5.59 -18.85 -8.32
C GLN A 37 5.97 -17.94 -9.51
N ALA A 38 5.05 -17.16 -10.03
CA ALA A 38 5.21 -16.40 -11.26
C ALA A 38 5.00 -14.88 -11.09
N SER A 39 5.59 -14.29 -10.04
CA SER A 39 5.59 -12.85 -9.81
C SER A 39 7.02 -12.31 -9.86
N ARG A 40 7.21 -11.10 -10.40
CA ARG A 40 8.49 -10.36 -10.32
C ARG A 40 8.81 -9.90 -8.91
N THR A 41 7.82 -9.81 -8.05
CA THR A 41 7.95 -9.32 -6.67
C THR A 41 9.02 -10.05 -5.87
N PRO A 42 9.13 -11.40 -5.89
CA PRO A 42 10.19 -12.11 -5.19
C PRO A 42 11.61 -11.75 -5.64
N PHE A 43 11.80 -11.41 -6.91
CA PHE A 43 13.12 -10.95 -7.41
C PHE A 43 13.47 -9.58 -6.86
N ALA A 44 12.51 -8.67 -6.86
CA ALA A 44 12.71 -7.31 -6.37
C ALA A 44 13.01 -7.25 -4.86
N THR A 45 12.90 -8.37 -4.12
CA THR A 45 13.14 -8.43 -2.67
C THR A 45 14.60 -8.69 -2.28
N VAL A 46 15.43 -9.16 -3.19
CA VAL A 46 16.85 -9.44 -2.91
C VAL A 46 17.60 -8.15 -2.60
N GLY A 47 18.29 -8.11 -1.48
CA GLY A 47 19.14 -6.98 -1.09
C GLY A 47 18.41 -5.71 -0.69
N ARG A 48 17.08 -5.71 -0.64
CA ARG A 48 16.24 -4.55 -0.35
C ARG A 48 15.40 -4.73 0.91
N LYS A 49 14.88 -3.63 1.43
CA LYS A 49 13.89 -3.67 2.49
C LYS A 49 12.52 -3.99 1.90
N VAL A 50 11.88 -5.03 2.44
CA VAL A 50 10.57 -5.49 2.00
C VAL A 50 9.66 -5.64 3.20
N ARG A 51 8.40 -5.26 3.04
CA ARG A 51 7.35 -5.43 4.05
C ARG A 51 6.18 -6.17 3.46
N TYR A 52 5.69 -7.15 4.21
CA TYR A 52 4.44 -7.85 3.91
C TYR A 52 3.37 -7.34 4.86
N ILE A 53 2.22 -6.97 4.33
CA ILE A 53 1.18 -6.25 5.03
C ILE A 53 -0.10 -7.07 4.96
N GLU A 54 -0.84 -7.14 6.07
CA GLU A 54 -2.19 -7.71 6.08
C GLU A 54 -3.17 -6.77 5.38
N SER A 55 -4.13 -7.35 4.64
CA SER A 55 -4.97 -6.59 3.71
C SER A 55 -6.21 -5.93 4.31
N LYS A 56 -6.58 -6.23 5.56
CA LYS A 56 -7.92 -5.95 6.09
C LYS A 56 -8.29 -4.48 6.17
N GLN A 57 -7.40 -3.61 6.60
CA GLN A 57 -7.61 -2.16 6.64
C GLN A 57 -6.46 -1.49 5.91
N LEU A 58 -6.51 -1.50 4.58
CA LEU A 58 -5.37 -1.19 3.73
C LEU A 58 -4.65 0.10 4.11
N ASN A 59 -5.37 1.22 4.29
CA ASN A 59 -4.74 2.50 4.62
C ASN A 59 -4.09 2.48 6.00
N VAL A 60 -4.76 1.88 6.99
CA VAL A 60 -4.22 1.72 8.36
C VAL A 60 -3.00 0.80 8.33
N SER A 61 -3.11 -0.34 7.66
CA SER A 61 -2.01 -1.30 7.53
C SER A 61 -0.80 -0.73 6.79
N LEU A 62 -1.01 0.14 5.80
CA LEU A 62 0.06 0.87 5.12
C LEU A 62 0.74 1.87 6.07
N GLN A 63 -0.02 2.63 6.86
CA GLN A 63 0.54 3.50 7.90
C GLN A 63 1.33 2.70 8.94
N GLU A 64 0.77 1.63 9.47
CA GLU A 64 1.41 0.73 10.45
C GLU A 64 2.72 0.15 9.92
N SER A 65 2.80 -0.09 8.62
CA SER A 65 4.03 -0.52 7.96
C SER A 65 5.07 0.60 7.80
N GLY A 66 4.80 1.82 8.29
CA GLY A 66 5.69 2.97 8.22
C GLY A 66 5.60 3.73 6.89
N GLN A 67 4.46 3.64 6.18
CA GLN A 67 4.23 4.47 5.01
C GLN A 67 3.48 5.75 5.42
N PHE A 68 3.89 6.89 4.89
CA PHE A 68 3.12 8.12 5.07
C PHE A 68 1.93 8.13 4.10
N VAL A 69 0.73 8.06 4.65
CA VAL A 69 -0.51 8.23 3.87
C VAL A 69 -0.90 9.71 3.91
N LYS A 70 -0.66 10.39 2.80
CA LYS A 70 -1.08 11.79 2.59
C LYS A 70 -2.58 11.80 2.29
N SER A 71 -3.40 12.02 3.32
CA SER A 71 -4.85 12.07 3.18
C SER A 71 -5.34 13.52 3.03
N TYR A 72 -6.14 13.75 2.02
CA TYR A 72 -6.81 15.03 1.74
C TYR A 72 -8.14 15.16 2.48
N GLY A 73 -8.15 14.86 3.77
CA GLY A 73 -9.32 14.74 4.61
C GLY A 73 -9.81 13.29 4.71
N ILE A 74 -10.83 13.05 5.52
CA ILE A 74 -11.32 11.69 5.81
C ILE A 74 -11.97 11.01 4.61
N SER A 75 -12.65 11.77 3.75
CA SER A 75 -13.30 11.30 2.50
C SER A 75 -12.46 11.56 1.24
N GLY A 76 -11.40 12.35 1.35
CA GLY A 76 -10.55 12.71 0.23
C GLY A 76 -9.59 11.61 -0.19
N SER A 77 -8.77 11.92 -1.20
CA SER A 77 -7.77 10.99 -1.72
C SER A 77 -6.74 10.60 -0.66
N ALA A 78 -6.34 9.34 -0.68
CA ALA A 78 -5.30 8.76 0.18
C ALA A 78 -4.09 8.38 -0.67
N LEU A 79 -3.04 9.19 -0.64
CA LEU A 79 -1.84 9.02 -1.45
C LEU A 79 -0.66 8.54 -0.60
N ILE A 80 0.20 7.69 -1.15
CA ILE A 80 1.35 7.18 -0.41
C ILE A 80 2.61 7.90 -0.84
N SER A 81 3.33 8.43 0.16
CA SER A 81 4.66 8.99 0.03
C SER A 81 5.69 8.07 0.70
N LYS A 82 6.80 7.81 0.01
CA LYS A 82 7.84 6.87 0.45
C LYS A 82 9.21 7.50 0.40
N ARG A 83 9.95 7.50 1.53
CA ARG A 83 11.32 8.04 1.57
C ARG A 83 11.43 9.43 0.93
N GLY A 84 10.44 10.28 1.16
CA GLY A 84 10.35 11.59 0.52
C GLY A 84 9.96 11.58 -0.96
N ALA A 85 9.68 10.42 -1.59
CA ALA A 85 9.12 10.36 -2.93
C ALA A 85 7.63 10.72 -2.90
N ASP A 86 7.16 11.40 -3.93
CA ASP A 86 5.74 11.68 -4.09
C ASP A 86 4.96 10.44 -4.59
N ALA A 87 3.64 10.50 -4.54
CA ALA A 87 2.77 9.42 -5.00
C ALA A 87 2.97 9.05 -6.47
N THR A 88 3.31 10.02 -7.33
CA THR A 88 3.65 9.78 -8.75
C THR A 88 4.97 9.02 -8.95
N GLN A 89 5.81 8.96 -7.91
CA GLN A 89 7.08 8.27 -7.86
C GLN A 89 6.98 6.91 -7.14
N THR A 90 5.76 6.45 -6.82
CA THR A 90 5.47 5.15 -6.21
C THR A 90 4.63 4.33 -7.18
N GLN A 91 5.19 3.22 -7.67
CA GLN A 91 4.47 2.30 -8.57
C GLN A 91 3.55 1.39 -7.76
N VAL A 92 2.30 1.28 -8.19
CA VAL A 92 1.33 0.34 -7.62
C VAL A 92 0.97 -0.71 -8.66
N LEU A 93 1.09 -1.97 -8.26
CA LEU A 93 0.77 -3.13 -9.10
C LEU A 93 -0.43 -3.87 -8.50
N TRP A 94 -1.39 -4.22 -9.32
CA TRP A 94 -2.51 -5.08 -8.98
C TRP A 94 -2.45 -6.36 -9.80
N ASN A 95 -2.19 -7.49 -9.16
CA ASN A 95 -1.95 -8.77 -9.84
C ASN A 95 -0.90 -8.65 -10.97
N GLY A 96 0.11 -7.78 -10.74
CA GLY A 96 1.20 -7.48 -11.68
C GLY A 96 0.87 -6.45 -12.76
N LEU A 97 -0.37 -5.93 -12.85
CA LEU A 97 -0.71 -4.81 -13.72
C LEU A 97 -0.36 -3.47 -13.03
N PRO A 98 0.27 -2.52 -13.70
CA PRO A 98 0.40 -1.16 -13.19
C PRO A 98 -0.99 -0.50 -13.15
N ILE A 99 -1.39 0.02 -11.98
CA ILE A 99 -2.70 0.65 -11.77
C ILE A 99 -2.60 2.13 -11.36
N ASN A 100 -1.43 2.73 -11.45
CA ASN A 100 -1.33 4.18 -11.34
C ASN A 100 -2.14 4.80 -12.51
N HIS A 101 -3.02 5.74 -12.18
CA HIS A 101 -3.91 6.37 -13.17
C HIS A 101 -3.10 7.00 -14.31
N PRO A 102 -3.33 6.68 -15.59
CA PRO A 102 -2.46 7.10 -16.70
C PRO A 102 -2.32 8.62 -16.83
N MET A 103 -3.39 9.37 -16.46
CA MET A 103 -3.42 10.82 -16.52
C MET A 103 -2.74 11.47 -15.31
N LEU A 104 -2.90 10.89 -14.10
CA LEU A 104 -2.40 11.46 -12.84
C LEU A 104 -1.04 10.89 -12.43
N GLY A 105 -0.66 9.69 -12.89
CA GLY A 105 0.58 9.00 -12.53
C GLY A 105 0.62 8.43 -11.11
N MET A 106 -0.46 8.56 -10.34
CA MET A 106 -0.55 8.10 -8.96
C MET A 106 -1.76 7.18 -8.75
N MET A 107 -1.78 6.46 -7.64
CA MET A 107 -2.90 5.65 -7.20
C MET A 107 -3.52 6.25 -5.95
N ASP A 108 -4.83 6.46 -5.98
CA ASP A 108 -5.62 6.81 -4.81
C ASP A 108 -6.02 5.55 -4.06
N PHE A 109 -5.44 5.32 -2.89
CA PHE A 109 -5.70 4.15 -2.06
C PHE A 109 -7.07 4.17 -1.38
N SER A 110 -7.80 5.30 -1.39
CA SER A 110 -9.20 5.33 -0.95
C SER A 110 -10.11 4.51 -1.89
N ASN A 111 -9.72 4.38 -3.18
CA ASN A 111 -10.43 3.61 -4.21
C ASN A 111 -10.11 2.11 -4.18
N ILE A 112 -9.19 1.66 -3.30
CA ILE A 112 -8.85 0.24 -3.17
C ILE A 112 -9.51 -0.33 -1.92
N ASN A 113 -10.17 -1.45 -2.08
CA ASN A 113 -10.69 -2.22 -0.96
C ASN A 113 -9.77 -3.41 -0.63
N GLY A 114 -9.40 -3.54 0.66
CA GLY A 114 -8.53 -4.61 1.14
C GLY A 114 -9.21 -5.96 1.31
N PHE A 115 -10.54 -6.02 1.37
CA PHE A 115 -11.25 -7.31 1.53
C PHE A 115 -10.91 -8.26 0.38
N GLY A 116 -10.63 -9.52 0.70
CA GLY A 116 -10.30 -10.55 -0.28
C GLY A 116 -8.98 -10.35 -1.05
N MET A 117 -8.09 -9.45 -0.62
CA MET A 117 -6.68 -9.43 -1.04
C MET A 117 -5.90 -10.42 -0.21
N ASP A 118 -5.06 -11.24 -0.86
CA ASP A 118 -4.30 -12.26 -0.15
C ASP A 118 -2.94 -11.76 0.32
N GLN A 119 -2.31 -10.90 -0.47
CA GLN A 119 -0.97 -10.40 -0.16
C GLN A 119 -0.78 -8.94 -0.61
N ILE A 120 -0.20 -8.14 0.28
CA ILE A 120 0.30 -6.80 -0.03
C ILE A 120 1.79 -6.78 0.27
N THR A 121 2.58 -6.44 -0.75
CA THR A 121 4.04 -6.36 -0.62
C THR A 121 4.50 -4.95 -0.92
N VAL A 122 5.26 -4.37 0.00
CA VAL A 122 5.89 -3.07 -0.17
C VAL A 122 7.40 -3.29 -0.35
N VAL A 123 7.93 -2.90 -1.50
CA VAL A 123 9.36 -2.93 -1.82
C VAL A 123 9.87 -1.50 -1.79
N GLU A 124 10.86 -1.25 -0.93
CA GLU A 124 11.47 0.06 -0.77
C GLU A 124 12.54 0.33 -1.83
N GLY A 125 12.79 1.61 -2.13
CA GLY A 125 13.80 2.05 -3.09
C GLY A 125 13.39 1.90 -4.56
N GLY A 126 14.18 2.45 -5.46
CA GLY A 126 13.87 2.47 -6.88
C GLY A 126 13.93 1.09 -7.54
N ASN A 127 12.89 0.78 -8.30
CA ASN A 127 12.68 -0.53 -8.93
C ASN A 127 12.36 -0.43 -10.43
N SER A 128 12.71 0.68 -11.08
CA SER A 128 12.34 0.91 -12.49
C SER A 128 12.90 -0.14 -13.45
N ALA A 129 14.03 -0.76 -13.13
CA ALA A 129 14.58 -1.87 -13.90
C ALA A 129 13.70 -3.14 -13.88
N MET A 130 12.80 -3.28 -12.89
CA MET A 130 11.85 -4.38 -12.80
C MET A 130 10.44 -3.99 -13.23
N PHE A 131 9.99 -2.79 -12.87
CA PHE A 131 8.58 -2.40 -12.97
C PHE A 131 8.33 -1.16 -13.85
N GLY A 132 9.38 -0.55 -14.40
CA GLY A 132 9.28 0.60 -15.31
C GLY A 132 9.10 1.94 -14.60
N SER A 133 8.51 2.87 -15.32
CA SER A 133 8.31 4.26 -14.91
C SER A 133 7.50 4.39 -13.61
N GLY A 134 7.88 5.36 -12.76
CA GLY A 134 7.17 5.66 -11.51
C GLY A 134 7.66 4.84 -10.31
N SER A 135 8.51 3.82 -10.51
CA SER A 135 9.09 3.06 -9.41
C SER A 135 10.40 3.69 -8.92
N VAL A 136 10.35 4.96 -8.51
CA VAL A 136 11.50 5.76 -8.03
C VAL A 136 11.65 5.69 -6.51
N GLY A 137 10.54 5.83 -5.77
CA GLY A 137 10.51 5.72 -4.30
C GLY A 137 10.29 4.28 -3.82
N GLY A 138 9.64 3.47 -4.62
CA GLY A 138 9.34 2.07 -4.33
C GLY A 138 8.18 1.53 -5.12
N THR A 139 7.80 0.29 -4.79
CA THR A 139 6.69 -0.43 -5.44
C THR A 139 5.77 -1.04 -4.39
N ILE A 140 4.46 -0.96 -4.60
CA ILE A 140 3.45 -1.64 -3.80
C ILE A 140 2.75 -2.66 -4.70
N ALA A 141 2.80 -3.93 -4.35
CA ALA A 141 2.13 -5.01 -5.09
C ALA A 141 0.96 -5.54 -4.28
N LEU A 142 -0.21 -5.58 -4.92
CA LEU A 142 -1.48 -6.08 -4.41
C LEU A 142 -1.80 -7.35 -5.18
N GLU A 143 -1.86 -8.50 -4.51
CA GLU A 143 -1.92 -9.79 -5.19
C GLU A 143 -3.02 -10.67 -4.62
N ASN A 144 -3.68 -11.40 -5.52
CA ASN A 144 -4.58 -12.49 -5.20
C ASN A 144 -3.91 -13.82 -5.56
N ALA A 145 -4.08 -14.81 -4.71
CA ALA A 145 -3.52 -16.15 -4.89
C ALA A 145 -4.57 -17.13 -5.42
N LEU A 146 -4.12 -18.24 -5.99
CA LEU A 146 -4.95 -19.38 -6.33
C LEU A 146 -4.75 -20.46 -5.26
N ALA A 147 -5.82 -20.88 -4.58
CA ALA A 147 -5.81 -21.90 -3.56
C ALA A 147 -6.52 -23.17 -4.07
N PHE A 148 -5.86 -23.92 -4.95
CA PHE A 148 -6.38 -25.23 -5.37
C PHE A 148 -6.45 -26.20 -4.17
N ASN A 149 -7.33 -27.21 -4.25
CA ASN A 149 -7.60 -28.18 -3.16
C ASN A 149 -8.06 -27.53 -1.85
N SER A 150 -8.72 -26.38 -1.90
CA SER A 150 -9.29 -25.72 -0.73
C SER A 150 -10.78 -26.04 -0.60
N PRO A 151 -11.29 -26.35 0.61
CA PRO A 151 -12.71 -26.52 0.82
C PRO A 151 -13.46 -25.21 0.57
N LEU A 152 -14.79 -25.30 0.50
CA LEU A 152 -15.61 -24.09 0.49
C LEU A 152 -15.34 -23.31 1.78
N ARG A 153 -14.99 -22.04 1.62
CA ARG A 153 -14.82 -21.08 2.70
C ARG A 153 -15.68 -19.87 2.43
N SER A 154 -16.33 -19.39 3.45
CA SER A 154 -17.07 -18.14 3.37
C SER A 154 -16.73 -17.27 4.58
N SER A 155 -16.65 -15.96 4.38
CA SER A 155 -16.47 -15.00 5.46
C SER A 155 -17.35 -13.78 5.26
N VAL A 156 -17.91 -13.29 6.36
CA VAL A 156 -18.61 -12.02 6.42
C VAL A 156 -17.88 -11.17 7.46
N GLU A 157 -17.48 -9.98 7.08
CA GLU A 157 -16.81 -9.00 7.94
C GLU A 157 -17.63 -7.73 7.97
N TYR A 158 -17.93 -7.22 9.15
CA TYR A 158 -18.70 -5.99 9.36
C TYR A 158 -18.02 -5.10 10.39
N GLU A 159 -17.94 -3.80 10.07
CA GLU A 159 -17.40 -2.77 10.95
C GLU A 159 -18.40 -1.62 11.04
N TYR A 160 -18.52 -1.04 12.24
CA TYR A 160 -19.32 0.16 12.50
C TYR A 160 -18.65 1.03 13.54
N ASN A 161 -18.72 2.37 13.39
CA ASN A 161 -18.10 3.27 14.35
C ASN A 161 -18.95 4.52 14.68
N SER A 162 -18.48 5.27 15.66
CA SER A 162 -19.16 6.46 16.21
C SER A 162 -19.29 7.63 15.21
N LEU A 163 -18.61 7.57 14.06
CA LEU A 163 -18.77 8.54 12.97
C LEU A 163 -19.95 8.21 12.05
N LEU A 164 -20.77 7.20 12.41
CA LEU A 164 -21.83 6.61 11.58
C LEU A 164 -21.27 5.98 10.30
N ASN A 165 -20.08 5.39 10.39
CA ASN A 165 -19.44 4.69 9.29
C ASN A 165 -19.66 3.19 9.40
N SER A 166 -20.03 2.54 8.30
CA SER A 166 -20.15 1.08 8.21
C SER A 166 -19.38 0.53 7.01
N ASN A 167 -18.73 -0.62 7.19
CA ASN A 167 -18.06 -1.38 6.15
C ASN A 167 -18.55 -2.82 6.21
N LEU A 168 -18.89 -3.40 5.07
CA LEU A 168 -19.28 -4.80 4.95
C LEU A 168 -18.48 -5.46 3.83
N GLY A 169 -17.89 -6.61 4.13
CA GLY A 169 -17.20 -7.46 3.16
C GLY A 169 -17.72 -8.90 3.25
N ILE A 170 -17.99 -9.49 2.10
CA ILE A 170 -18.39 -10.89 1.97
C ILE A 170 -17.41 -11.55 1.01
N THR A 171 -16.78 -12.64 1.44
CA THR A 171 -15.88 -13.42 0.58
C THR A 171 -16.32 -14.89 0.59
N MET A 172 -16.36 -15.48 -0.59
CA MET A 172 -16.61 -16.91 -0.78
C MET A 172 -15.52 -17.48 -1.68
N SER A 173 -14.94 -18.62 -1.33
CA SER A 173 -13.93 -19.28 -2.15
C SER A 173 -14.01 -20.78 -2.04
N ALA A 174 -13.67 -21.47 -3.12
CA ALA A 174 -13.56 -22.93 -3.17
C ALA A 174 -12.57 -23.34 -4.26
N GLY A 175 -11.94 -24.49 -4.11
CA GLY A 175 -11.05 -25.04 -5.12
C GLY A 175 -10.93 -26.55 -5.04
N ASN A 176 -10.89 -27.19 -6.18
CA ASN A 176 -10.47 -28.58 -6.34
C ASN A 176 -9.05 -28.62 -6.98
N GLU A 177 -8.59 -29.79 -7.40
CA GLU A 177 -7.27 -29.97 -8.02
C GLU A 177 -7.06 -29.13 -9.29
N SER A 178 -8.13 -28.86 -10.04
CA SER A 178 -8.08 -28.24 -11.38
C SER A 178 -8.73 -26.88 -11.46
N MET A 179 -9.56 -26.51 -10.51
CA MET A 179 -10.34 -25.27 -10.54
C MET A 179 -10.27 -24.56 -9.20
N TYR A 180 -10.19 -23.24 -9.25
CA TYR A 180 -10.32 -22.35 -8.10
C TYR A 180 -11.26 -21.21 -8.44
N PHE A 181 -12.06 -20.82 -7.47
CA PHE A 181 -12.97 -19.70 -7.53
C PHE A 181 -12.94 -18.92 -6.21
N SER A 182 -12.90 -17.60 -6.29
CA SER A 182 -13.11 -16.70 -5.15
C SER A 182 -13.91 -15.49 -5.61
N PHE A 183 -14.95 -15.17 -4.87
CA PHE A 183 -15.78 -13.99 -5.08
C PHE A 183 -15.79 -13.15 -3.80
N THR A 184 -15.51 -11.86 -3.92
CA THR A 184 -15.58 -10.89 -2.83
C THR A 184 -16.50 -9.76 -3.25
N SER A 185 -17.48 -9.43 -2.42
CA SER A 185 -18.28 -8.20 -2.54
C SER A 185 -18.05 -7.33 -1.32
N PHE A 186 -18.04 -6.03 -1.52
CA PHE A 186 -17.79 -5.08 -0.43
C PHE A 186 -18.61 -3.80 -0.62
N THR A 187 -18.95 -3.19 0.51
CA THR A 187 -19.55 -1.85 0.54
C THR A 187 -19.02 -1.07 1.73
N LYS A 188 -18.84 0.22 1.56
CA LYS A 188 -18.57 1.19 2.62
C LYS A 188 -19.62 2.28 2.53
N ASN A 189 -20.18 2.66 3.67
CA ASN A 189 -21.02 3.82 3.81
C ASN A 189 -20.50 4.62 4.98
N GLN A 190 -19.88 5.76 4.71
CA GLN A 190 -19.18 6.57 5.69
C GLN A 190 -19.77 7.98 5.69
N GLN A 191 -20.51 8.32 6.74
CA GLN A 191 -21.04 9.67 6.92
C GLN A 191 -19.98 10.63 7.45
N ASN A 192 -18.95 10.09 8.13
CA ASN A 192 -17.85 10.87 8.69
C ASN A 192 -18.32 12.02 9.59
N ASN A 193 -19.30 11.73 10.45
CA ASN A 193 -19.92 12.72 11.31
C ASN A 193 -19.02 13.04 12.51
N PHE A 194 -18.27 14.13 12.45
CA PHE A 194 -17.41 14.59 13.54
C PHE A 194 -17.39 16.12 13.66
N THR A 195 -16.88 16.60 14.78
CA THR A 195 -16.62 18.03 15.02
C THR A 195 -15.12 18.27 15.15
N TYR A 196 -14.67 19.43 14.72
CA TYR A 196 -13.28 19.87 14.82
C TYR A 196 -13.22 21.34 15.27
N THR A 197 -12.05 21.79 15.70
CA THR A 197 -11.80 23.20 15.99
C THR A 197 -11.26 23.86 14.74
N GLU A 198 -11.96 24.86 14.22
CA GLU A 198 -11.52 25.62 13.06
C GLU A 198 -10.31 26.48 13.46
N GLU A 199 -9.22 26.37 12.68
CA GLU A 199 -7.90 26.91 13.05
C GLU A 199 -7.88 28.45 13.11
N TRP A 200 -8.68 29.12 12.27
CA TRP A 200 -8.66 30.58 12.14
C TRP A 200 -9.55 31.28 13.16
N THR A 201 -10.71 30.69 13.44
CA THR A 201 -11.73 31.27 14.33
C THR A 201 -11.67 30.71 15.73
N GLY A 202 -11.08 29.54 15.93
CA GLY A 202 -11.16 28.77 17.16
C GLY A 202 -12.56 28.22 17.46
N ALA A 203 -13.52 28.38 16.54
CA ALA A 203 -14.88 27.89 16.69
C ALA A 203 -14.93 26.36 16.53
N ARG A 204 -15.89 25.73 17.22
CA ARG A 204 -16.14 24.31 17.06
C ARG A 204 -17.14 24.10 15.94
N GLU A 205 -16.65 23.54 14.85
CA GLU A 205 -17.42 23.31 13.62
C GLU A 205 -17.73 21.81 13.44
N ARG A 206 -18.80 21.50 12.71
CA ARG A 206 -19.11 20.15 12.27
C ARG A 206 -18.56 19.94 10.86
N ALA A 207 -17.89 18.82 10.63
CA ALA A 207 -17.47 18.45 9.29
C ALA A 207 -18.70 18.23 8.41
N ASP A 208 -18.72 18.88 7.27
CA ASP A 208 -19.81 18.80 6.29
C ASP A 208 -19.25 18.40 4.92
N ASN A 209 -20.09 17.80 4.09
CA ASN A 209 -19.72 17.30 2.76
C ASN A 209 -18.48 16.38 2.77
N VAL A 210 -18.41 15.46 3.74
CA VAL A 210 -17.29 14.52 3.93
C VAL A 210 -17.74 13.05 3.91
N HIS A 211 -18.89 12.78 3.28
CA HIS A 211 -19.36 11.40 3.07
C HIS A 211 -18.44 10.64 2.10
N PHE A 212 -18.39 9.32 2.25
CA PHE A 212 -17.73 8.42 1.31
C PHE A 212 -18.52 7.12 1.21
N GLU A 213 -19.01 6.84 0.01
CA GLU A 213 -19.72 5.61 -0.31
C GLU A 213 -18.92 4.81 -1.32
N GLN A 214 -18.81 3.51 -1.11
CA GLN A 214 -18.14 2.60 -2.03
C GLN A 214 -18.95 1.31 -2.14
N ILE A 215 -19.11 0.83 -3.37
CA ILE A 215 -19.59 -0.52 -3.66
C ILE A 215 -18.64 -1.18 -4.66
N GLY A 216 -18.42 -2.47 -4.51
CA GLY A 216 -17.60 -3.18 -5.49
C GLY A 216 -17.63 -4.70 -5.32
N ALA A 217 -17.06 -5.35 -6.32
CA ALA A 217 -16.93 -6.80 -6.35
C ALA A 217 -15.62 -7.21 -7.04
N ARG A 218 -15.04 -8.29 -6.56
CA ARG A 218 -13.84 -8.93 -7.13
C ARG A 218 -14.09 -10.40 -7.36
N LEU A 219 -13.70 -10.87 -8.53
CA LEU A 219 -13.72 -12.27 -8.92
C LEU A 219 -12.27 -12.74 -9.18
N VAL A 220 -11.90 -13.87 -8.62
CA VAL A 220 -10.65 -14.58 -8.90
C VAL A 220 -10.98 -15.98 -9.35
N THR A 221 -10.54 -16.38 -10.52
CA THR A 221 -10.71 -17.75 -11.02
C THR A 221 -9.37 -18.34 -11.45
N GLY A 222 -9.22 -19.63 -11.25
CA GLY A 222 -8.05 -20.38 -11.66
C GLY A 222 -8.42 -21.70 -12.31
N LEU A 223 -7.74 -22.02 -13.40
CA LEU A 223 -7.82 -23.33 -14.05
C LEU A 223 -6.41 -23.91 -14.15
N LYS A 224 -6.26 -25.17 -13.72
CA LYS A 224 -4.98 -25.89 -13.75
C LYS A 224 -5.15 -27.22 -14.44
N LYS A 225 -4.28 -27.48 -15.41
CA LYS A 225 -4.18 -28.78 -16.08
C LYS A 225 -2.71 -29.11 -16.32
N SER A 226 -2.22 -30.15 -15.68
CA SER A 226 -0.79 -30.52 -15.75
C SER A 226 0.13 -29.34 -15.42
N ASN A 227 0.91 -28.90 -16.37
CA ASN A 227 1.89 -27.80 -16.26
C ASN A 227 1.30 -26.41 -16.64
N HIS A 228 0.03 -26.34 -16.96
CA HIS A 228 -0.65 -25.14 -17.42
C HIS A 228 -1.54 -24.58 -16.31
N THR A 229 -1.44 -23.28 -16.06
CA THR A 229 -2.33 -22.58 -15.12
C THR A 229 -2.85 -21.32 -15.81
N LEU A 230 -4.15 -21.12 -15.77
CA LEU A 230 -4.82 -19.89 -16.20
C LEU A 230 -5.42 -19.23 -14.96
N LYS A 231 -5.10 -17.95 -14.75
CA LYS A 231 -5.64 -17.13 -13.67
C LYS A 231 -6.34 -15.93 -14.28
N TRP A 232 -7.58 -15.71 -13.90
CA TRP A 232 -8.30 -14.49 -14.24
C TRP A 232 -8.76 -13.79 -12.97
N VAL A 233 -8.45 -12.49 -12.87
CA VAL A 233 -8.89 -11.62 -11.79
C VAL A 233 -9.57 -10.42 -12.40
N THR A 234 -10.75 -10.08 -11.90
CA THR A 234 -11.45 -8.85 -12.29
C THR A 234 -12.05 -8.15 -11.07
N GLU A 235 -12.04 -6.83 -11.07
CA GLU A 235 -12.60 -5.99 -10.02
C GLU A 235 -13.38 -4.85 -10.65
N LEU A 236 -14.56 -4.61 -10.10
CA LEU A 236 -15.42 -3.47 -10.42
C LEU A 236 -15.67 -2.71 -9.12
N SER A 237 -15.53 -1.40 -9.13
CA SER A 237 -15.90 -0.57 -7.99
C SER A 237 -16.40 0.79 -8.43
N SER A 238 -17.34 1.34 -7.67
CA SER A 238 -17.85 2.69 -7.80
C SER A 238 -17.79 3.36 -6.43
N ASN A 239 -17.33 4.61 -6.40
CA ASN A 239 -17.22 5.42 -5.20
C ASN A 239 -17.90 6.77 -5.42
N ASP A 240 -18.57 7.28 -4.40
CA ASP A 240 -19.07 8.64 -4.32
C ASP A 240 -18.57 9.30 -3.05
N ARG A 241 -18.11 10.56 -3.16
CA ARG A 241 -17.54 11.27 -2.01
C ARG A 241 -17.78 12.76 -2.04
N GLY A 242 -17.99 13.33 -0.87
CA GLY A 242 -17.89 14.77 -0.64
C GLY A 242 -16.44 15.15 -0.35
N LEU A 243 -16.00 16.29 -0.88
CA LEU A 243 -14.60 16.74 -0.75
C LEU A 243 -14.39 17.72 0.40
N GLY A 244 -15.45 18.03 1.18
CA GLY A 244 -15.37 18.93 2.33
C GLY A 244 -15.09 20.38 1.92
N PHE A 245 -14.48 21.11 2.85
CA PHE A 245 -14.14 22.52 2.70
C PHE A 245 -12.63 22.76 2.68
N ILE A 246 -12.19 23.87 2.09
CA ILE A 246 -10.91 24.51 2.35
C ILE A 246 -11.21 25.95 2.79
N GLY A 247 -10.98 26.25 4.07
CA GLY A 247 -11.50 27.48 4.66
C GLY A 247 -13.02 27.52 4.53
N GLU A 248 -13.56 28.61 4.02
CA GLU A 248 -15.02 28.78 3.77
C GLU A 248 -15.50 28.20 2.44
N GLN A 249 -14.58 27.71 1.58
CA GLN A 249 -14.92 27.23 0.24
C GLN A 249 -15.34 25.75 0.28
N LEU A 250 -16.59 25.43 -0.02
CA LEU A 250 -17.08 24.09 -0.29
C LEU A 250 -16.52 23.57 -1.62
N LEU A 251 -15.92 22.38 -1.61
CA LEU A 251 -15.23 21.81 -2.78
C LEU A 251 -16.11 20.96 -3.69
N GLY A 252 -17.37 20.73 -3.33
CA GLY A 252 -18.24 19.84 -4.11
C GLY A 252 -18.00 18.36 -3.83
N GLY A 253 -18.21 17.52 -4.83
CA GLY A 253 -18.08 16.05 -4.73
C GLY A 253 -17.26 15.46 -5.86
N GLN A 254 -17.03 14.14 -5.77
CA GLN A 254 -16.34 13.37 -6.79
C GLN A 254 -16.91 11.96 -6.84
N THR A 255 -17.11 11.45 -8.05
CA THR A 255 -17.38 10.02 -8.28
C THR A 255 -16.22 9.37 -9.01
N ASP A 256 -15.89 8.12 -8.62
CA ASP A 256 -14.83 7.33 -9.24
C ASP A 256 -15.38 5.95 -9.64
N ASP A 257 -15.38 5.62 -10.94
CA ASP A 257 -15.76 4.31 -11.44
C ASP A 257 -14.55 3.57 -11.99
N ASN A 258 -14.25 2.40 -11.42
CA ASN A 258 -13.03 1.67 -11.71
C ASN A 258 -13.35 0.25 -12.23
N ILE A 259 -12.65 -0.13 -13.29
CA ILE A 259 -12.65 -1.50 -13.86
C ILE A 259 -11.21 -1.96 -13.97
N ARG A 260 -10.90 -3.12 -13.40
CA ARG A 260 -9.60 -3.76 -13.52
C ARG A 260 -9.79 -5.22 -13.89
N SER A 261 -9.07 -5.70 -14.90
CA SER A 261 -9.11 -7.10 -15.29
C SER A 261 -7.73 -7.57 -15.74
N ALA A 262 -7.30 -8.73 -15.24
CA ALA A 262 -6.03 -9.36 -15.56
C ALA A 262 -6.25 -10.83 -15.87
N LEU A 263 -5.79 -11.28 -17.03
CA LEU A 263 -5.72 -12.67 -17.40
C LEU A 263 -4.26 -13.08 -17.51
N GLN A 264 -3.85 -14.10 -16.75
CA GLN A 264 -2.50 -14.65 -16.72
C GLN A 264 -2.53 -16.12 -17.11
N TYR A 265 -1.72 -16.47 -18.08
CA TYR A 265 -1.41 -17.86 -18.44
C TYR A 265 0.01 -18.18 -18.01
N GLU A 266 0.19 -19.31 -17.35
CA GLU A 266 1.47 -19.84 -16.89
C GLU A 266 1.67 -21.26 -17.40
N PHE A 267 2.83 -21.49 -18.02
CA PHE A 267 3.33 -22.83 -18.36
C PHE A 267 4.58 -23.09 -17.52
N ASN A 268 4.53 -24.12 -16.67
CA ASN A 268 5.55 -24.39 -15.67
C ASN A 268 6.13 -25.81 -15.86
N THR A 269 7.44 -25.87 -16.08
CA THR A 269 8.21 -27.13 -16.11
C THR A 269 9.26 -27.11 -15.00
N SER A 270 10.00 -28.18 -14.83
CA SER A 270 11.08 -28.26 -13.83
C SER A 270 12.15 -27.17 -14.02
N GLN A 271 12.44 -26.73 -15.24
CA GLN A 271 13.49 -25.77 -15.58
C GLN A 271 12.97 -24.44 -16.09
N TRP A 272 11.77 -24.40 -16.69
CA TRP A 272 11.23 -23.23 -17.35
C TRP A 272 9.85 -22.87 -16.76
N VAL A 273 9.63 -21.58 -16.61
CA VAL A 273 8.30 -21.02 -16.39
C VAL A 273 8.07 -19.93 -17.42
N TRP A 274 7.00 -20.04 -18.19
CA TRP A 274 6.60 -19.02 -19.15
C TRP A 274 5.29 -18.41 -18.70
N VAL A 275 5.27 -17.09 -18.52
CA VAL A 275 4.12 -16.33 -18.05
C VAL A 275 3.72 -15.33 -19.12
N ASN A 276 2.47 -15.38 -19.53
CA ASN A 276 1.85 -14.37 -20.38
C ASN A 276 0.72 -13.70 -19.62
N LYS A 277 0.64 -12.40 -19.73
CA LYS A 277 -0.38 -11.61 -19.04
C LYS A 277 -0.96 -10.57 -19.98
N VAL A 278 -2.26 -10.43 -19.99
CA VAL A 278 -2.96 -9.31 -20.61
C VAL A 278 -3.85 -8.66 -19.55
N GLY A 279 -4.02 -7.36 -19.63
CA GLY A 279 -4.78 -6.61 -18.65
C GLY A 279 -5.43 -5.37 -19.22
N TYR A 280 -6.50 -4.98 -18.56
CA TYR A 280 -7.26 -3.77 -18.84
C TYR A 280 -7.56 -3.04 -17.54
N VAL A 281 -7.31 -1.73 -17.53
CA VAL A 281 -7.70 -0.82 -16.45
C VAL A 281 -8.46 0.34 -17.07
N ARG A 282 -9.58 0.71 -16.46
CA ARG A 282 -10.34 1.92 -16.79
C ARG A 282 -10.72 2.60 -15.51
N ASP A 283 -10.32 3.86 -15.36
CA ASP A 283 -10.65 4.71 -14.24
C ASP A 283 -11.37 5.96 -14.79
N ILE A 284 -12.59 6.22 -14.31
CA ILE A 284 -13.38 7.41 -14.61
C ILE A 284 -13.42 8.22 -13.33
N ILE A 285 -13.02 9.48 -13.41
CA ILE A 285 -13.12 10.45 -12.31
C ILE A 285 -14.05 11.56 -12.79
N THR A 286 -15.17 11.76 -12.10
CA THR A 286 -16.08 12.86 -12.37
C THR A 286 -16.12 13.77 -11.14
N TYR A 287 -15.63 14.99 -11.32
CA TYR A 287 -15.68 16.04 -10.31
C TYR A 287 -16.99 16.82 -10.45
N HIS A 288 -17.69 17.00 -9.33
CA HIS A 288 -18.97 17.71 -9.21
C HIS A 288 -18.72 19.03 -8.45
N PRO A 289 -18.31 20.13 -9.11
CA PRO A 289 -18.22 21.42 -8.45
C PRO A 289 -19.60 21.93 -8.05
N GLN A 290 -19.67 22.90 -7.17
CA GLN A 290 -20.95 23.57 -6.85
C GLN A 290 -21.59 24.27 -8.06
N THR A 291 -20.80 24.58 -9.08
CA THR A 291 -21.27 25.08 -10.37
C THR A 291 -21.66 23.92 -11.27
N PHE A 292 -22.71 24.06 -12.08
CA PHE A 292 -23.34 22.98 -12.84
C PHE A 292 -22.50 22.31 -13.95
N VAL A 293 -21.20 22.55 -14.03
CA VAL A 293 -20.32 21.97 -15.04
C VAL A 293 -19.50 20.83 -14.41
N TYR A 294 -19.84 19.60 -14.75
CA TYR A 294 -19.07 18.42 -14.35
C TYR A 294 -17.77 18.33 -15.14
N ASP A 295 -16.68 18.01 -14.47
CA ASP A 295 -15.39 17.73 -15.12
C ASP A 295 -15.11 16.22 -15.04
N THR A 296 -15.13 15.56 -16.21
CA THR A 296 -14.92 14.11 -16.32
C THR A 296 -13.58 13.83 -16.97
N SER A 297 -12.78 13.01 -16.31
CA SER A 297 -11.51 12.50 -16.79
C SER A 297 -11.57 10.98 -16.90
N ILE A 298 -11.18 10.41 -18.04
CA ILE A 298 -11.20 8.98 -18.32
C ILE A 298 -9.80 8.51 -18.67
N GLY A 299 -9.22 7.67 -17.81
CA GLY A 299 -7.96 6.98 -18.05
C GLY A 299 -8.19 5.53 -18.45
N ARG A 300 -7.50 5.05 -19.50
CA ARG A 300 -7.51 3.63 -19.89
C ARG A 300 -6.10 3.12 -20.09
N LEU A 301 -5.85 1.91 -19.62
CA LEU A 301 -4.61 1.19 -19.82
C LEU A 301 -4.90 -0.19 -20.40
N TYR A 302 -4.29 -0.51 -21.53
CA TYR A 302 -4.17 -1.85 -22.07
C TYR A 302 -2.74 -2.33 -21.81
N PHE A 303 -2.61 -3.51 -21.25
CA PHE A 303 -1.33 -4.08 -20.84
C PHE A 303 -1.15 -5.48 -21.43
N ALA A 304 0.05 -5.74 -21.97
CA ALA A 304 0.46 -7.07 -22.38
C ALA A 304 1.89 -7.34 -21.90
N GLN A 305 2.15 -8.54 -21.45
CA GLN A 305 3.43 -8.98 -20.93
C GLN A 305 3.70 -10.43 -21.30
N SER A 306 4.95 -10.72 -21.64
CA SER A 306 5.45 -12.10 -21.76
C SER A 306 6.80 -12.21 -21.06
N GLU A 307 6.93 -13.18 -20.17
CA GLU A 307 8.14 -13.43 -19.36
C GLU A 307 8.52 -14.90 -19.42
N ILE A 308 9.81 -15.14 -19.50
CA ILE A 308 10.38 -16.47 -19.39
C ILE A 308 11.36 -16.49 -18.22
N TYR A 309 11.17 -17.44 -17.33
CA TYR A 309 12.06 -17.75 -16.22
C TYR A 309 12.78 -19.08 -16.52
N ARG A 310 14.09 -19.08 -16.41
CA ARG A 310 14.89 -20.29 -16.52
C ARG A 310 15.67 -20.53 -15.24
N LYS A 311 15.47 -21.67 -14.62
CA LYS A 311 16.19 -22.11 -13.43
C LYS A 311 17.52 -22.76 -13.82
N PHE A 312 18.58 -22.39 -13.12
CA PHE A 312 19.91 -22.98 -13.19
C PHE A 312 20.34 -23.46 -11.80
N ASN A 313 21.40 -24.24 -11.70
CA ASN A 313 21.88 -24.74 -10.41
C ASN A 313 22.25 -23.61 -9.41
N GLN A 314 22.78 -22.48 -9.90
CA GLN A 314 23.25 -21.37 -9.07
C GLN A 314 22.39 -20.11 -9.18
N GLY A 315 21.25 -20.17 -9.87
CA GLY A 315 20.42 -18.98 -10.03
C GLY A 315 19.24 -19.14 -10.98
N GLN A 316 18.65 -18.03 -11.32
CA GLN A 316 17.50 -17.95 -12.22
C GLN A 316 17.64 -16.73 -13.13
N LEU A 317 17.47 -16.93 -14.41
CA LEU A 317 17.37 -15.88 -15.42
C LEU A 317 15.90 -15.58 -15.69
N THR A 318 15.58 -14.31 -15.77
CA THR A 318 14.27 -13.82 -16.23
C THR A 318 14.51 -12.89 -17.41
N CYS A 319 13.79 -13.10 -18.50
CA CYS A 319 13.73 -12.18 -19.63
C CYS A 319 12.27 -11.92 -19.96
N GLY A 320 11.95 -10.71 -20.32
CA GLY A 320 10.57 -10.35 -20.61
C GLY A 320 10.43 -9.11 -21.47
N PHE A 321 9.23 -8.98 -21.95
CA PHE A 321 8.75 -7.85 -22.72
C PHE A 321 7.42 -7.42 -22.12
N ASP A 322 7.20 -6.11 -22.00
CA ASP A 322 5.88 -5.55 -21.70
C ASP A 322 5.52 -4.39 -22.65
N LEU A 323 4.24 -4.28 -22.88
CA LEU A 323 3.62 -3.27 -23.73
C LEU A 323 2.49 -2.63 -22.95
N GLN A 324 2.52 -1.31 -22.85
CA GLN A 324 1.44 -0.50 -22.31
C GLN A 324 0.91 0.41 -23.40
N HIS A 325 -0.42 0.44 -23.55
CA HIS A 325 -1.09 1.45 -24.36
C HIS A 325 -2.01 2.25 -23.44
N GLN A 326 -1.71 3.53 -23.29
CA GLN A 326 -2.37 4.46 -22.38
C GLN A 326 -3.20 5.46 -23.16
N LEU A 327 -4.44 5.66 -22.73
CA LEU A 327 -5.36 6.67 -23.27
C LEU A 327 -5.84 7.58 -22.14
N GLY A 328 -5.99 8.85 -22.44
CA GLY A 328 -6.54 9.86 -21.53
C GLY A 328 -7.50 10.78 -22.25
N GLU A 329 -8.70 10.97 -21.69
CA GLU A 329 -9.71 11.89 -22.16
C GLU A 329 -10.12 12.82 -21.03
N SER A 330 -10.15 14.12 -21.27
CA SER A 330 -10.60 15.14 -20.32
C SER A 330 -11.06 16.37 -21.08
N GLN A 331 -12.02 17.11 -20.52
CA GLN A 331 -12.43 18.43 -21.02
C GLN A 331 -11.27 19.45 -20.99
N ASN A 332 -10.29 19.21 -20.11
CA ASN A 332 -9.11 20.06 -19.98
C ASN A 332 -7.97 19.71 -20.96
N TYR A 333 -8.19 18.76 -21.87
CA TYR A 333 -7.28 18.42 -22.94
C TYR A 333 -7.72 19.06 -24.24
N THR A 334 -6.75 19.57 -25.01
CA THR A 334 -7.02 20.10 -26.35
C THR A 334 -7.37 19.01 -27.37
N GLN A 335 -6.92 17.78 -27.10
CA GLN A 335 -7.16 16.57 -27.88
C GLN A 335 -6.99 15.32 -27.01
N PRO A 336 -7.63 14.19 -27.33
CA PRO A 336 -7.41 12.94 -26.63
C PRO A 336 -5.92 12.57 -26.61
N ALA A 337 -5.41 12.23 -25.42
CA ALA A 337 -4.03 11.88 -25.22
C ALA A 337 -3.84 10.35 -25.36
N GLN A 338 -2.82 9.93 -26.07
CA GLN A 338 -2.47 8.52 -26.19
C GLN A 338 -0.97 8.29 -26.31
N ARG A 339 -0.50 7.14 -25.80
CA ARG A 339 0.88 6.71 -25.98
C ARG A 339 1.03 5.20 -25.88
N THR A 340 1.98 4.65 -26.63
CA THR A 340 2.33 3.23 -26.61
C THR A 340 3.76 3.07 -26.11
N LEU A 341 3.96 2.22 -25.12
CA LEU A 341 5.17 2.12 -24.32
C LEU A 341 5.68 0.68 -24.29
N PRO A 342 6.42 0.25 -25.33
CA PRO A 342 7.09 -1.04 -25.31
C PRO A 342 8.37 -0.99 -24.48
N ALA A 343 8.66 -2.08 -23.76
CA ALA A 343 9.88 -2.24 -23.00
C ALA A 343 10.35 -3.69 -22.96
N ILE A 344 11.65 -3.88 -22.92
CA ILE A 344 12.31 -5.17 -22.73
C ILE A 344 13.12 -5.13 -21.44
N TYR A 345 13.18 -6.25 -20.73
CA TYR A 345 13.91 -6.33 -19.47
C TYR A 345 14.51 -7.72 -19.25
N SER A 346 15.52 -7.74 -18.41
CA SER A 346 16.14 -8.98 -17.94
C SER A 346 16.56 -8.88 -16.49
N ALA A 347 16.59 -10.01 -15.81
CA ALA A 347 17.09 -10.11 -14.45
C ALA A 347 17.80 -11.44 -14.23
N TRP A 348 18.94 -11.41 -13.55
CA TRP A 348 19.64 -12.59 -13.09
C TRP A 348 19.70 -12.58 -11.57
N MET A 349 19.07 -13.55 -10.93
CA MET A 349 19.17 -13.79 -9.50
C MET A 349 20.09 -14.98 -9.26
N GLY A 350 21.21 -14.75 -8.59
CA GLY A 350 22.19 -15.77 -8.29
C GLY A 350 22.37 -16.00 -6.79
N LYS A 351 22.89 -17.20 -6.46
CA LYS A 351 23.29 -17.55 -5.10
C LYS A 351 24.63 -18.29 -5.13
N MET A 352 25.61 -17.76 -4.40
CA MET A 352 26.94 -18.35 -4.21
C MET A 352 27.22 -18.45 -2.71
N ASN A 353 27.14 -19.65 -2.13
CA ASN A 353 27.30 -19.85 -0.68
C ASN A 353 26.45 -18.89 0.18
N ARG A 354 27.11 -17.91 0.83
CA ARG A 354 26.50 -16.91 1.71
C ARG A 354 26.07 -15.63 0.96
N PHE A 355 26.31 -15.55 -0.33
CA PHE A 355 26.05 -14.37 -1.15
C PHE A 355 24.89 -14.63 -2.10
N LYS A 356 23.82 -13.84 -1.97
CA LYS A 356 22.72 -13.78 -2.92
C LYS A 356 22.79 -12.44 -3.64
N TYR A 357 22.53 -12.42 -4.93
CA TYR A 357 22.57 -11.18 -5.70
C TYR A 357 21.52 -11.17 -6.81
N LEU A 358 21.14 -9.97 -7.20
CA LEU A 358 20.23 -9.67 -8.29
C LEU A 358 20.89 -8.61 -9.18
N LEU A 359 21.03 -8.93 -10.45
CA LEU A 359 21.32 -7.99 -11.53
C LEU A 359 20.05 -7.84 -12.35
N ASN A 360 19.60 -6.62 -12.58
CA ASN A 360 18.43 -6.36 -13.40
C ASN A 360 18.68 -5.18 -14.35
N SER A 361 17.99 -5.21 -15.48
CA SER A 361 18.08 -4.18 -16.50
C SER A 361 16.79 -4.09 -17.29
N ARG A 362 16.49 -2.89 -17.78
CA ARG A 362 15.32 -2.60 -18.58
C ARG A 362 15.61 -1.48 -19.58
N TYR A 363 15.13 -1.66 -20.78
CA TYR A 363 15.18 -0.67 -21.84
C TYR A 363 13.75 -0.24 -22.23
N GLU A 364 13.46 1.02 -22.05
CA GLU A 364 12.22 1.68 -22.45
C GLU A 364 12.39 2.18 -23.89
N VAL A 365 11.74 1.51 -24.83
CA VAL A 365 11.97 1.74 -26.27
C VAL A 365 11.51 3.13 -26.70
N HIS A 366 10.38 3.60 -26.14
CA HIS A 366 9.81 4.90 -26.49
C HIS A 366 10.74 6.07 -26.09
N GLU A 367 11.35 6.02 -24.91
CA GLU A 367 12.25 7.05 -24.40
C GLU A 367 13.72 6.84 -24.79
N GLY A 368 14.07 5.68 -25.34
CA GLY A 368 15.48 5.32 -25.54
C GLY A 368 16.26 5.22 -24.24
N LEU A 369 15.59 4.87 -23.12
CA LEU A 369 16.13 4.96 -21.78
C LEU A 369 16.46 3.58 -21.21
N PHE A 370 17.69 3.45 -20.70
CA PHE A 370 18.16 2.25 -20.02
C PHE A 370 18.20 2.44 -18.50
N THR A 371 17.54 1.55 -17.76
CA THR A 371 17.58 1.47 -16.29
C THR A 371 18.18 0.14 -15.86
N TYR A 372 18.86 0.13 -14.74
CA TYR A 372 19.53 -1.04 -14.19
C TYR A 372 19.64 -0.98 -12.68
N GLY A 373 19.91 -2.12 -12.10
CA GLY A 373 20.13 -2.26 -10.67
C GLY A 373 21.01 -3.46 -10.34
N PHE A 374 21.71 -3.33 -9.23
CA PHE A 374 22.45 -4.39 -8.58
C PHE A 374 22.09 -4.40 -7.10
N SER A 375 21.60 -5.54 -6.64
CA SER A 375 21.23 -5.74 -5.24
C SER A 375 21.88 -7.00 -4.72
N ASN A 376 22.28 -7.02 -3.46
CA ASN A 376 22.88 -8.21 -2.87
C ASN A 376 22.55 -8.37 -1.39
N GLU A 377 22.65 -9.61 -0.92
CA GLU A 377 22.54 -10.00 0.48
C GLU A 377 23.69 -10.95 0.82
N PHE A 378 24.50 -10.57 1.79
CA PHE A 378 25.60 -11.36 2.31
C PHE A 378 25.29 -11.84 3.72
N SER A 379 25.15 -13.15 3.92
CA SER A 379 24.92 -13.76 5.23
C SER A 379 26.25 -13.87 5.99
N LEU A 380 26.47 -13.00 6.98
CA LEU A 380 27.64 -13.06 7.85
C LEU A 380 27.63 -14.34 8.69
N ASN A 381 26.47 -14.66 9.25
CA ASN A 381 26.19 -15.90 9.97
C ASN A 381 24.70 -16.25 9.84
N GLU A 382 24.21 -17.22 10.61
CA GLU A 382 22.80 -17.65 10.59
C GLU A 382 21.79 -16.60 11.12
N TYR A 383 22.26 -15.56 11.82
CA TYR A 383 21.43 -14.53 12.44
C TYR A 383 21.57 -13.16 11.79
N LEU A 384 22.70 -12.89 11.11
CA LEU A 384 23.07 -11.57 10.64
C LEU A 384 23.38 -11.58 9.16
N SER A 385 22.73 -10.68 8.41
CA SER A 385 23.03 -10.43 7.00
C SER A 385 23.20 -8.94 6.71
N LEU A 386 24.08 -8.65 5.76
CA LEU A 386 24.23 -7.33 5.15
C LEU A 386 23.50 -7.32 3.83
N LYS A 387 22.79 -6.24 3.55
CA LYS A 387 22.10 -5.98 2.28
C LYS A 387 22.65 -4.72 1.66
N SER A 388 22.72 -4.68 0.35
CA SER A 388 22.95 -3.45 -0.38
C SER A 388 22.24 -3.44 -1.72
N ASP A 389 21.89 -2.25 -2.17
CA ASP A 389 21.25 -1.98 -3.43
C ASP A 389 21.81 -0.69 -4.03
N ILE A 390 21.98 -0.71 -5.34
CA ILE A 390 22.28 0.45 -6.17
C ILE A 390 21.44 0.34 -7.44
N HIS A 391 20.78 1.43 -7.83
CA HIS A 391 19.88 1.41 -8.96
C HIS A 391 19.80 2.75 -9.69
N ARG A 392 19.45 2.68 -10.97
CA ARG A 392 18.98 3.80 -11.77
C ARG A 392 17.48 3.64 -11.98
N SER A 393 16.71 4.67 -11.64
CA SER A 393 15.25 4.72 -11.77
C SER A 393 14.81 5.93 -12.59
N PHE A 394 13.55 5.93 -13.04
CA PHE A 394 13.01 7.05 -13.78
C PHE A 394 11.49 7.18 -13.60
N ARG A 395 10.97 8.37 -13.91
CA ARG A 395 9.55 8.64 -14.10
C ARG A 395 9.36 9.47 -15.37
N ARG A 396 8.48 9.01 -16.24
CA ARG A 396 8.03 9.81 -17.39
C ARG A 396 6.96 10.81 -16.96
N PRO A 397 6.82 11.95 -17.63
CA PRO A 397 5.69 12.86 -17.44
C PRO A 397 4.38 12.12 -17.65
N THR A 398 3.37 12.43 -16.85
CA THR A 398 2.02 11.86 -16.96
C THR A 398 1.28 12.47 -18.16
N LEU A 399 0.11 11.94 -18.50
CA LEU A 399 -0.69 12.56 -19.56
C LEU A 399 -1.17 13.96 -19.17
N ASN A 400 -1.50 14.20 -17.88
CA ASN A 400 -1.82 15.55 -17.38
C ASN A 400 -0.62 16.49 -17.45
N ASP A 401 0.59 16.02 -17.11
CA ASP A 401 1.81 16.83 -17.19
C ASP A 401 2.05 17.37 -18.63
N ILE A 402 1.61 16.62 -19.65
CA ILE A 402 1.85 16.95 -21.06
C ILE A 402 0.66 17.65 -21.73
N TYR A 403 -0.57 17.17 -21.50
CA TYR A 403 -1.76 17.53 -22.29
C TYR A 403 -2.73 18.48 -21.59
N TRP A 404 -2.55 18.76 -20.29
CA TRP A 404 -3.39 19.74 -19.60
C TRP A 404 -3.23 21.12 -20.23
N GLN A 405 -4.31 21.83 -20.49
CA GLN A 405 -4.33 23.09 -21.25
C GLN A 405 -3.34 24.14 -20.77
N THR A 406 -2.99 24.10 -19.49
CA THR A 406 -2.08 25.07 -18.86
C THR A 406 -0.62 24.59 -18.78
N SER A 407 -0.33 23.35 -19.18
CA SER A 407 1.00 22.74 -18.99
C SER A 407 2.05 23.12 -20.04
N GLN A 408 1.65 23.66 -21.19
CA GLN A 408 2.53 23.80 -22.36
C GLN A 408 3.32 25.11 -22.41
N MET A 409 4.39 25.24 -21.64
CA MET A 409 5.40 26.27 -21.94
C MET A 409 6.77 25.71 -22.40
N ASN A 410 7.13 24.50 -21.95
CA ASN A 410 8.36 23.82 -22.37
C ASN A 410 8.14 22.29 -22.36
N PRO A 411 8.74 21.53 -23.27
CA PRO A 411 8.68 20.09 -23.22
C PRO A 411 9.31 19.56 -21.92
N LEU A 412 8.53 18.80 -21.15
CA LEU A 412 9.01 18.22 -19.90
C LEU A 412 9.99 17.09 -20.17
N LYS A 413 11.07 17.07 -19.38
CA LYS A 413 12.03 15.96 -19.33
C LYS A 413 11.56 14.87 -18.38
N ASN A 414 12.00 13.63 -18.65
CA ASN A 414 11.86 12.55 -17.69
C ASN A 414 12.63 12.87 -16.40
N GLU A 415 12.08 12.51 -15.26
CA GLU A 415 12.86 12.44 -14.02
C GLU A 415 13.78 11.22 -14.11
N ILE A 416 15.06 11.42 -13.82
CA ILE A 416 16.05 10.33 -13.80
C ILE A 416 16.68 10.28 -12.42
N GLY A 417 16.60 9.13 -11.75
CA GLY A 417 17.09 8.97 -10.39
C GLY A 417 18.23 7.97 -10.29
N TRP A 418 19.13 8.25 -9.33
CA TRP A 418 20.11 7.32 -8.81
C TRP A 418 19.84 7.11 -7.33
N GLY A 419 19.86 5.88 -6.91
CA GLY A 419 19.63 5.58 -5.51
C GLY A 419 20.44 4.38 -5.05
N GLY A 420 20.56 4.29 -3.74
CA GLY A 420 21.20 3.14 -3.11
C GLY A 420 20.90 3.07 -1.62
N GLU A 421 21.07 1.88 -1.08
CA GLU A 421 20.90 1.61 0.34
C GLU A 421 21.90 0.54 0.81
N ILE A 422 22.24 0.59 2.09
CA ILE A 422 23.00 -0.45 2.77
C ILE A 422 22.22 -0.80 4.02
N GLY A 423 21.92 -2.07 4.24
CA GLY A 423 21.13 -2.52 5.38
C GLY A 423 21.79 -3.62 6.18
N ILE A 424 21.51 -3.65 7.46
CA ILE A 424 21.86 -4.74 8.37
C ILE A 424 20.55 -5.40 8.81
N ASN A 425 20.45 -6.71 8.63
CA ASN A 425 19.32 -7.49 9.12
C ASN A 425 19.79 -8.47 10.18
N TYR A 426 19.08 -8.50 11.28
CA TYR A 426 19.24 -9.45 12.36
C TYR A 426 17.98 -10.26 12.55
N LYS A 427 18.08 -11.60 12.63
CA LYS A 427 16.97 -12.49 12.92
C LYS A 427 17.44 -13.67 13.76
N LYS A 428 16.99 -13.73 15.01
CA LYS A 428 17.34 -14.83 15.91
C LYS A 428 16.12 -15.40 16.60
N ARG A 429 16.01 -16.73 16.56
CA ARG A 429 14.97 -17.48 17.29
C ARG A 429 15.62 -18.14 18.52
N PHE A 430 15.05 -17.87 19.68
CA PHE A 430 15.44 -18.45 20.97
C PHE A 430 14.31 -19.35 21.47
N LYS A 431 14.38 -20.65 21.25
CA LYS A 431 13.30 -21.55 21.64
C LYS A 431 11.91 -21.06 21.20
N LYS A 432 11.19 -20.35 22.09
CA LYS A 432 9.83 -19.83 21.89
C LYS A 432 9.79 -18.31 21.61
N HIS A 433 10.96 -17.65 21.51
CA HIS A 433 11.08 -16.22 21.30
C HIS A 433 11.70 -15.94 19.93
N LEU A 434 11.31 -14.84 19.32
CA LEU A 434 11.86 -14.37 18.05
C LEU A 434 12.20 -12.89 18.18
N VAL A 435 13.39 -12.52 17.75
CA VAL A 435 13.80 -11.12 17.62
C VAL A 435 14.25 -10.90 16.19
N MET A 436 13.73 -9.87 15.56
CA MET A 436 14.13 -9.42 14.22
C MET A 436 14.34 -7.92 14.26
N GLY A 437 15.36 -7.47 13.55
CA GLY A 437 15.65 -6.05 13.41
C GLY A 437 16.33 -5.76 12.09
N ASP A 438 16.06 -4.60 11.54
CA ASP A 438 16.80 -4.05 10.41
C ASP A 438 17.12 -2.57 10.62
N LEU A 439 18.20 -2.13 10.04
CA LEU A 439 18.60 -0.74 9.94
C LEU A 439 19.11 -0.50 8.53
N THR A 440 18.53 0.48 7.83
CA THR A 440 18.79 0.71 6.41
C THR A 440 18.91 2.22 6.14
N PRO A 441 20.11 2.80 6.18
CA PRO A 441 20.37 4.11 5.58
C PRO A 441 20.21 4.03 4.06
N PHE A 442 19.69 5.11 3.48
CA PHE A 442 19.47 5.24 2.04
C PHE A 442 19.81 6.64 1.54
N TYR A 443 20.14 6.71 0.26
CA TYR A 443 20.34 7.95 -0.47
C TYR A 443 19.68 7.85 -1.85
N ARG A 444 19.08 8.95 -2.31
CA ARG A 444 18.52 9.10 -3.65
C ARG A 444 18.80 10.49 -4.19
N TYR A 445 19.26 10.54 -5.43
CA TYR A 445 19.40 11.74 -6.24
C TYR A 445 18.40 11.66 -7.41
N LEU A 446 17.80 12.78 -7.77
CA LEU A 446 16.81 12.86 -8.83
C LEU A 446 17.06 14.11 -9.68
N ASP A 447 17.32 13.90 -10.97
CA ASP A 447 17.38 14.95 -11.99
C ASP A 447 15.98 15.27 -12.50
N ASN A 448 15.74 16.55 -12.74
CA ASN A 448 14.52 17.08 -13.36
C ASN A 448 13.21 16.62 -12.67
N PRO A 449 13.08 16.68 -11.32
CA PRO A 449 11.82 16.31 -10.67
C PRO A 449 10.68 17.18 -11.23
N ILE A 450 9.54 16.56 -11.54
CA ILE A 450 8.37 17.23 -12.09
C ILE A 450 7.45 17.60 -10.92
N VAL A 451 7.08 18.86 -10.85
CA VAL A 451 6.16 19.39 -9.84
C VAL A 451 5.10 20.26 -10.51
N TRP A 452 3.95 20.35 -9.86
CA TRP A 452 2.91 21.31 -10.20
C TRP A 452 3.05 22.51 -9.28
N LEU A 453 3.24 23.70 -9.85
CA LEU A 453 3.37 24.94 -9.11
C LEU A 453 2.40 26.01 -9.64
N PRO A 454 1.93 26.92 -8.78
CA PRO A 454 1.13 28.05 -9.21
C PRO A 454 1.97 28.99 -10.10
N SER A 455 1.41 29.36 -11.23
CA SER A 455 1.95 30.33 -12.18
C SER A 455 0.88 31.37 -12.50
N GLY A 456 0.81 32.44 -11.72
CA GLY A 456 -0.33 33.35 -11.71
C GLY A 456 -1.58 32.66 -11.15
N ALA A 457 -2.69 32.74 -11.85
CA ALA A 457 -3.96 32.09 -11.48
C ALA A 457 -4.04 30.60 -11.86
N LEU A 458 -3.03 30.04 -12.53
CA LEU A 458 -3.05 28.69 -13.09
C LEU A 458 -1.96 27.80 -12.46
N TRP A 459 -2.25 26.53 -12.30
CA TRP A 459 -1.27 25.52 -11.94
C TRP A 459 -0.60 24.96 -13.20
N ARG A 460 0.73 24.82 -13.17
CA ARG A 460 1.52 24.30 -14.30
C ARG A 460 2.52 23.26 -13.83
N SER A 461 2.69 22.23 -14.64
CA SER A 461 3.76 21.24 -14.47
C SER A 461 5.08 21.80 -14.99
N MET A 462 6.16 21.61 -14.22
CA MET A 462 7.51 22.02 -14.62
C MET A 462 8.57 21.11 -14.01
N ASN A 463 9.73 21.01 -14.66
CA ASN A 463 10.89 20.37 -14.07
C ASN A 463 11.60 21.34 -13.11
N LEU A 464 11.94 20.88 -11.93
CA LEU A 464 12.93 21.49 -11.06
C LEU A 464 14.33 20.99 -11.45
N ASN A 465 15.39 21.63 -10.92
CA ASN A 465 16.77 21.26 -11.27
C ASN A 465 17.12 19.88 -10.73
N GLU A 466 17.02 19.68 -9.42
CA GLU A 466 17.39 18.43 -8.77
C GLU A 466 16.67 18.20 -7.44
N GLY A 467 16.59 16.95 -7.03
CA GLY A 467 16.15 16.53 -5.71
C GLY A 467 17.17 15.59 -5.06
N ARG A 468 17.46 15.81 -3.78
CA ARG A 468 18.33 14.95 -2.97
C ARG A 468 17.59 14.49 -1.72
N TYR A 469 17.53 13.19 -1.52
CA TYR A 469 16.79 12.55 -0.45
C TYR A 469 17.71 11.58 0.27
N TRP A 470 17.79 11.68 1.58
CA TRP A 470 18.54 10.72 2.38
C TRP A 470 17.88 10.52 3.72
N GLY A 471 18.14 9.40 4.33
CA GLY A 471 17.54 9.07 5.59
C GLY A 471 17.90 7.70 6.08
N VAL A 472 17.20 7.27 7.10
CA VAL A 472 17.36 5.96 7.69
C VAL A 472 15.99 5.36 8.01
N GLN A 473 15.83 4.09 7.69
CA GLN A 473 14.69 3.29 8.12
C GLN A 473 15.16 2.20 9.07
N SER A 474 14.40 1.97 10.14
CA SER A 474 14.62 0.86 11.05
C SER A 474 13.31 0.12 11.28
N SER A 475 13.40 -1.17 11.48
CA SER A 475 12.28 -1.99 11.95
C SER A 475 12.79 -2.93 13.03
N LEU A 476 12.13 -2.96 14.17
CA LEU A 476 12.41 -3.86 15.27
C LEU A 476 11.16 -4.66 15.59
N SER A 477 11.25 -5.97 15.59
CA SER A 477 10.15 -6.86 15.95
C SER A 477 10.62 -7.90 16.97
N GLY A 478 9.88 -8.01 18.06
CA GLY A 478 10.09 -8.99 19.10
C GLY A 478 8.83 -9.80 19.35
N MET A 479 8.96 -11.12 19.46
CA MET A 479 7.88 -12.01 19.88
C MET A 479 8.32 -12.87 21.05
N VAL A 480 7.53 -12.86 22.11
CA VAL A 480 7.77 -13.64 23.32
C VAL A 480 6.53 -14.47 23.62
N LYS A 481 6.70 -15.77 23.82
CA LYS A 481 5.62 -16.68 24.25
C LYS A 481 5.83 -17.05 25.71
N ILE A 482 4.87 -16.65 26.58
CA ILE A 482 4.85 -16.93 28.01
C ILE A 482 3.60 -17.74 28.32
N ARG A 483 3.76 -19.03 28.65
CA ARG A 483 2.64 -19.95 28.87
C ARG A 483 1.67 -19.93 27.67
N ARG A 484 0.44 -19.44 27.87
CA ARG A 484 -0.63 -19.36 26.86
C ARG A 484 -0.66 -18.02 26.12
N TRP A 485 0.13 -17.03 26.57
CA TRP A 485 0.17 -15.69 26.00
C TRP A 485 1.29 -15.52 25.00
N ARG A 486 1.01 -14.82 23.92
CA ARG A 486 1.97 -14.33 22.95
C ARG A 486 1.99 -12.81 23.01
N LEU A 487 3.15 -12.26 23.27
CA LEU A 487 3.42 -10.84 23.22
C LEU A 487 4.26 -10.57 21.98
N GLN A 488 3.86 -9.61 21.17
CA GLN A 488 4.61 -9.17 20.01
C GLN A 488 4.69 -7.64 20.01
N LEU A 489 5.89 -7.14 19.84
CA LEU A 489 6.14 -5.71 19.63
C LEU A 489 6.73 -5.54 18.24
N VAL A 490 6.17 -4.61 17.46
CA VAL A 490 6.71 -4.16 16.18
C VAL A 490 6.90 -2.66 16.28
N ASN A 491 8.08 -2.18 15.91
CA ASN A 491 8.38 -0.76 15.85
C ASN A 491 9.02 -0.45 14.50
N ASN A 492 8.45 0.51 13.77
CA ASN A 492 8.98 1.03 12.52
C ASN A 492 9.32 2.51 12.72
N LEU A 493 10.53 2.87 12.33
CA LEU A 493 11.04 4.24 12.39
C LEU A 493 11.56 4.64 11.02
N GLU A 494 11.23 5.83 10.58
CA GLU A 494 11.78 6.45 9.39
C GLU A 494 12.17 7.89 9.70
N TYR A 495 13.38 8.25 9.30
CA TYR A 495 13.84 9.62 9.21
C TYR A 495 14.14 9.95 7.76
N VAL A 496 13.62 11.07 7.26
CA VAL A 496 13.85 11.52 5.88
C VAL A 496 14.22 12.99 5.87
N TYR A 497 15.32 13.29 5.22
CA TYR A 497 15.68 14.65 4.83
C TYR A 497 15.56 14.75 3.31
N SER A 498 14.71 15.67 2.84
CA SER A 498 14.49 15.92 1.42
C SER A 498 14.95 17.34 1.08
N LYS A 499 15.81 17.47 0.08
CA LYS A 499 16.27 18.78 -0.43
C LYS A 499 15.96 18.88 -1.91
N VAL A 500 15.22 19.89 -2.29
CA VAL A 500 14.87 20.17 -3.69
C VAL A 500 15.44 21.52 -4.08
N LEU A 501 16.09 21.61 -5.23
CA LEU A 501 16.57 22.84 -5.80
C LEU A 501 15.60 23.33 -6.88
N ASN A 502 15.09 24.54 -6.70
CA ASN A 502 14.27 25.21 -7.70
C ASN A 502 15.13 25.71 -8.89
N MET A 503 14.49 26.31 -9.90
CA MET A 503 15.17 26.84 -11.09
C MET A 503 16.20 27.93 -10.78
N HIS A 504 16.11 28.58 -9.63
CA HIS A 504 17.08 29.63 -9.17
C HIS A 504 18.15 29.06 -8.24
N ALA A 505 18.31 27.71 -8.18
CA ALA A 505 19.23 27.01 -7.30
C ALA A 505 19.01 27.26 -5.78
N LEU A 506 17.85 27.81 -5.40
CA LEU A 506 17.46 27.92 -4.00
C LEU A 506 17.03 26.55 -3.49
N ALA A 507 17.59 26.17 -2.36
CA ALA A 507 17.38 24.88 -1.75
C ALA A 507 16.32 24.95 -0.66
N SER A 508 15.30 24.08 -0.72
CA SER A 508 14.29 23.94 0.32
C SER A 508 14.00 22.47 0.58
N GLN A 509 13.40 22.15 1.72
CA GLN A 509 12.81 20.83 1.94
C GLN A 509 11.54 20.66 1.12
N GLN A 510 11.35 19.45 0.61
CA GLN A 510 10.12 19.13 -0.12
C GLN A 510 8.91 19.27 0.81
N ILE A 511 7.85 19.91 0.28
CA ILE A 511 6.59 20.10 1.01
C ILE A 511 5.88 18.77 1.27
N PHE A 512 5.14 18.71 2.37
CA PHE A 512 4.33 17.56 2.80
C PHE A 512 5.11 16.26 3.00
N VAL A 513 6.41 16.33 3.27
CA VAL A 513 7.23 15.20 3.68
C VAL A 513 7.56 15.36 5.16
N PRO A 514 7.04 14.46 6.04
CA PRO A 514 7.41 14.49 7.44
C PRO A 514 8.89 14.10 7.62
N ASP A 515 9.58 14.77 8.53
CA ASP A 515 10.97 14.49 8.86
C ASP A 515 11.12 13.17 9.63
N TRP A 516 10.19 12.88 10.55
CA TRP A 516 10.14 11.66 11.33
C TRP A 516 8.80 10.95 11.19
N MET A 517 8.86 9.63 11.13
CA MET A 517 7.70 8.75 11.31
C MET A 517 8.05 7.61 12.24
N ILE A 518 7.21 7.37 13.24
CA ILE A 518 7.35 6.26 14.19
C ILE A 518 6.01 5.55 14.29
N ASN A 519 6.02 4.26 14.01
CA ASN A 519 4.84 3.40 14.13
C ASN A 519 5.18 2.24 15.04
N SER A 520 4.48 2.12 16.14
CA SER A 520 4.68 1.05 17.12
C SER A 520 3.40 0.28 17.32
N GLU A 521 3.48 -1.03 17.35
CA GLU A 521 2.37 -1.94 17.61
C GLU A 521 2.76 -2.93 18.70
N LEU A 522 1.98 -3.00 19.77
CA LEU A 522 2.05 -4.03 20.79
C LEU A 522 0.82 -4.92 20.68
N THR A 523 1.02 -6.20 20.38
CA THR A 523 0.00 -7.23 20.41
C THR A 523 0.21 -8.14 21.62
N ILE A 524 -0.84 -8.32 22.42
CA ILE A 524 -0.90 -9.30 23.50
C ILE A 524 -2.08 -10.22 23.21
N GLU A 525 -1.82 -11.48 22.96
CA GLU A 525 -2.89 -12.41 22.60
C GLU A 525 -2.75 -13.78 23.24
N ASN A 526 -3.90 -14.40 23.44
CA ASN A 526 -4.03 -15.82 23.71
C ASN A 526 -5.03 -16.44 22.73
N ARG A 527 -5.54 -17.63 23.05
CA ARG A 527 -6.51 -18.33 22.22
C ARG A 527 -7.84 -17.60 22.05
N LEU A 528 -8.32 -16.89 23.08
CA LEU A 528 -9.64 -16.26 23.12
C LEU A 528 -9.58 -14.74 22.93
N PHE A 529 -8.53 -14.09 23.41
CA PHE A 529 -8.42 -12.62 23.47
C PHE A 529 -7.20 -12.13 22.73
N LYS A 530 -7.33 -10.96 22.11
CA LYS A 530 -6.26 -10.16 21.54
C LYS A 530 -6.43 -8.71 21.99
N LEU A 531 -5.39 -8.16 22.60
CA LEU A 531 -5.23 -6.71 22.83
C LEU A 531 -4.19 -6.20 21.84
N LEU A 532 -4.54 -5.13 21.15
CA LEU A 532 -3.67 -4.43 20.23
C LEU A 532 -3.58 -2.97 20.67
N VAL A 533 -2.36 -2.47 20.84
CA VAL A 533 -2.09 -1.06 21.14
C VAL A 533 -1.20 -0.52 20.03
N ARG A 534 -1.62 0.55 19.37
CA ARG A 534 -0.90 1.21 18.30
C ARG A 534 -0.52 2.62 18.68
N HIS A 535 0.65 3.02 18.29
CA HIS A 535 1.14 4.39 18.36
C HIS A 535 1.67 4.82 17.01
N ASN A 536 1.23 5.99 16.56
CA ASN A 536 1.67 6.61 15.32
C ASN A 536 2.14 8.04 15.59
N HIS A 537 3.39 8.36 15.25
CA HIS A 537 3.95 9.70 15.30
C HIS A 537 4.31 10.15 13.88
N VAL A 538 3.81 11.31 13.50
CA VAL A 538 4.13 12.00 12.25
C VAL A 538 4.79 13.33 12.59
N GLY A 539 6.01 13.53 12.12
CA GLY A 539 6.82 14.70 12.41
C GLY A 539 6.36 15.97 11.70
N LYS A 540 7.13 17.02 11.91
CA LYS A 540 6.95 18.32 11.25
C LYS A 540 7.07 18.16 9.72
N ARG A 541 6.25 18.91 8.97
CA ARG A 541 6.28 18.94 7.51
C ARG A 541 5.98 20.34 6.99
N PHE A 542 6.78 20.81 6.04
CA PHE A 542 6.60 22.12 5.42
C PHE A 542 5.42 22.13 4.45
N THR A 543 4.76 23.28 4.35
CA THR A 543 3.58 23.47 3.48
C THR A 543 3.83 24.48 2.37
N SER A 544 4.86 25.33 2.51
CA SER A 544 5.30 26.30 1.50
C SER A 544 6.67 25.92 0.91
N THR A 545 6.89 26.26 -0.34
CA THR A 545 8.13 25.93 -1.08
C THR A 545 9.37 26.65 -0.58
N ASP A 546 9.21 27.75 0.15
CA ASP A 546 10.28 28.50 0.82
C ASP A 546 10.53 28.00 2.26
N ASN A 547 9.76 27.02 2.73
CA ASN A 547 9.76 26.45 4.08
C ASN A 547 9.43 27.48 5.20
N SER A 548 8.76 28.59 4.87
CA SER A 548 8.30 29.59 5.85
C SER A 548 7.10 29.09 6.66
N SER A 549 6.28 28.23 6.07
CA SER A 549 5.08 27.66 6.69
C SER A 549 5.22 26.14 6.88
N PHE A 550 4.64 25.62 7.95
CA PHE A 550 4.70 24.18 8.27
C PHE A 550 3.51 23.74 9.11
N MET A 551 3.28 22.43 9.11
CA MET A 551 2.36 21.74 10.01
C MET A 551 3.16 21.13 11.16
N ASN A 552 2.62 21.25 12.37
CA ASN A 552 3.21 20.65 13.57
C ASN A 552 3.18 19.12 13.52
N ALA A 553 4.07 18.50 14.28
CA ALA A 553 4.04 17.08 14.54
C ALA A 553 2.80 16.71 15.36
N TYR A 554 2.31 15.49 15.16
CA TYR A 554 1.23 14.91 15.96
C TYR A 554 1.51 13.44 16.29
N GLN A 555 0.79 12.93 17.28
CA GLN A 555 0.83 11.52 17.64
C GLN A 555 -0.57 11.00 17.98
N LEU A 556 -0.81 9.76 17.57
CA LEU A 556 -2.08 9.08 17.75
C LEU A 556 -1.86 7.77 18.51
N TRP A 557 -2.82 7.44 19.36
CA TRP A 557 -2.85 6.18 20.08
C TRP A 557 -4.18 5.49 19.86
N ASP A 558 -4.11 4.21 19.43
CA ASP A 558 -5.28 3.38 19.22
C ASP A 558 -5.20 2.12 20.07
N ILE A 559 -6.35 1.65 20.54
CA ILE A 559 -6.47 0.41 21.32
C ILE A 559 -7.58 -0.42 20.70
N GLU A 560 -7.31 -1.70 20.46
CA GLU A 560 -8.30 -2.65 19.99
C GLU A 560 -8.32 -3.89 20.88
N LEU A 561 -9.51 -4.24 21.35
CA LEU A 561 -9.78 -5.44 22.12
C LEU A 561 -10.61 -6.39 21.27
N GLN A 562 -10.11 -7.60 21.04
CA GLN A 562 -10.82 -8.62 20.29
C GLN A 562 -11.05 -9.87 21.15
N THR A 563 -12.20 -10.48 20.98
CA THR A 563 -12.46 -11.86 21.38
C THR A 563 -12.79 -12.72 20.18
N ARG A 564 -12.45 -13.98 20.25
CA ARG A 564 -12.67 -14.94 19.16
C ARG A 564 -13.02 -16.30 19.71
N GLY A 565 -13.79 -17.04 18.96
CA GLY A 565 -14.21 -18.37 19.35
C GLY A 565 -14.56 -19.24 18.16
N LEU A 566 -14.92 -20.45 18.50
CA LEU A 566 -15.31 -21.50 17.58
C LEU A 566 -16.56 -22.17 18.12
N PHE A 567 -17.56 -22.38 17.30
CA PHE A 567 -18.67 -23.27 17.63
C PHE A 567 -18.96 -24.20 16.46
N LYS A 568 -19.44 -25.38 16.79
CA LYS A 568 -19.84 -26.38 15.78
C LYS A 568 -21.31 -26.19 15.45
N PHE A 569 -21.64 -26.04 14.17
CA PHE A 569 -23.00 -26.01 13.66
C PHE A 569 -23.13 -27.08 12.59
N LYS A 570 -23.95 -28.10 12.85
CA LYS A 570 -23.99 -29.38 12.08
C LYS A 570 -22.60 -30.01 12.00
N GLU A 571 -22.09 -30.22 10.81
CA GLU A 571 -20.75 -30.77 10.55
C GLU A 571 -19.65 -29.72 10.39
N GLU A 572 -20.01 -28.43 10.33
CA GLU A 572 -19.09 -27.34 10.06
C GLU A 572 -18.64 -26.62 11.33
N TYR A 573 -17.39 -26.10 11.34
CA TYR A 573 -16.87 -25.25 12.40
C TYR A 573 -16.96 -23.79 11.98
N ILE A 574 -17.69 -23.01 12.76
CA ILE A 574 -17.88 -21.58 12.54
C ILE A 574 -16.92 -20.82 13.45
N HIS A 575 -16.01 -20.07 12.82
CA HIS A 575 -15.12 -19.15 13.50
C HIS A 575 -15.77 -17.77 13.60
N TRP A 576 -15.73 -17.18 14.77
CA TRP A 576 -16.21 -15.83 14.96
C TRP A 576 -15.16 -14.95 15.66
N ARG A 577 -15.19 -13.67 15.36
CA ARG A 577 -14.40 -12.63 16.02
C ARG A 577 -15.30 -11.44 16.29
N LEU A 578 -15.13 -10.83 17.46
CA LEU A 578 -15.77 -9.58 17.86
C LEU A 578 -14.69 -8.66 18.44
N GLY A 579 -14.63 -7.43 18.00
CA GLY A 579 -13.65 -6.45 18.46
C GLY A 579 -14.31 -5.12 18.78
N VAL A 580 -13.74 -4.42 19.75
CA VAL A 580 -14.02 -3.00 20.03
C VAL A 580 -12.72 -2.24 19.85
N GLU A 581 -12.78 -1.17 19.07
CA GLU A 581 -11.63 -0.32 18.75
C GLU A 581 -11.87 1.10 19.25
N PHE A 582 -10.83 1.67 19.83
CA PHE A 582 -10.75 3.07 20.23
C PHE A 582 -9.61 3.71 19.43
N GLN A 583 -9.93 4.49 18.42
CA GLN A 583 -8.95 5.23 17.63
C GLN A 583 -8.76 6.61 18.22
N ASN A 584 -7.53 7.15 18.13
CA ASN A 584 -7.16 8.45 18.65
C ASN A 584 -7.66 8.66 20.11
N ILE A 585 -7.31 7.74 20.99
CA ILE A 585 -7.84 7.70 22.38
C ILE A 585 -7.51 8.98 23.16
N ALA A 586 -6.40 9.64 22.82
CA ALA A 586 -5.98 10.92 23.41
C ALA A 586 -6.83 12.10 22.91
N ASN A 587 -7.69 11.90 21.93
CA ASN A 587 -8.49 12.94 21.26
C ASN A 587 -7.62 14.08 20.69
N THR A 588 -6.47 13.73 20.10
CA THR A 588 -5.56 14.69 19.48
C THR A 588 -6.23 15.30 18.25
N GLU A 589 -6.29 16.61 18.15
CA GLU A 589 -6.66 17.31 16.93
C GLU A 589 -5.49 17.29 15.96
N PHE A 590 -5.72 16.88 14.71
CA PHE A 590 -4.67 16.77 13.71
C PHE A 590 -5.21 16.93 12.30
N GLN A 591 -4.30 17.23 11.39
CA GLN A 591 -4.54 17.31 9.95
C GLN A 591 -3.39 16.63 9.21
N ASN A 592 -3.70 15.93 8.12
CA ASN A 592 -2.68 15.39 7.21
C ASN A 592 -2.27 16.43 6.15
N MET A 593 -3.22 17.24 5.71
CA MET A 593 -3.06 18.34 4.77
C MET A 593 -3.68 19.62 5.36
N PRO A 594 -3.13 20.81 5.08
CA PRO A 594 -3.66 22.07 5.60
C PRO A 594 -5.14 22.25 5.25
N GLY A 595 -5.93 22.72 6.20
CA GLY A 595 -7.36 22.94 6.02
C GLY A 595 -8.19 21.64 5.85
N ARG A 596 -7.62 20.48 6.19
CA ARG A 596 -8.29 19.17 6.12
C ARG A 596 -8.32 18.52 7.50
N PRO A 597 -9.25 18.93 8.38
CA PRO A 597 -9.35 18.40 9.72
C PRO A 597 -9.67 16.90 9.68
N MET A 598 -9.10 16.18 10.63
CA MET A 598 -9.33 14.75 10.82
C MET A 598 -10.11 14.55 12.12
N PRO A 599 -10.86 13.43 12.25
CA PRO A 599 -11.67 13.20 13.45
C PRO A 599 -10.82 13.05 14.71
N GLY A 600 -11.36 13.49 15.83
CA GLY A 600 -10.83 13.21 17.15
C GLY A 600 -11.00 11.73 17.51
N ARG A 601 -11.41 11.45 18.76
CA ARG A 601 -11.62 10.06 19.22
C ARG A 601 -12.77 9.38 18.49
N VAL A 602 -12.51 8.15 18.00
CA VAL A 602 -13.50 7.29 17.34
C VAL A 602 -13.62 5.98 18.10
N VAL A 603 -14.85 5.51 18.32
CA VAL A 603 -15.12 4.19 18.89
C VAL A 603 -15.82 3.33 17.85
N GLY A 604 -15.31 2.13 17.63
CA GLY A 604 -15.83 1.21 16.63
C GLY A 604 -16.01 -0.21 17.15
N VAL A 605 -16.85 -0.94 16.45
CA VAL A 605 -17.08 -2.38 16.64
C VAL A 605 -16.78 -3.09 15.34
N LYS A 606 -16.05 -4.21 15.41
CA LYS A 606 -15.71 -5.08 14.30
C LYS A 606 -16.22 -6.48 14.59
N SER A 607 -16.83 -7.10 13.61
CA SER A 607 -17.26 -8.51 13.71
C SER A 607 -16.86 -9.28 12.46
N SER A 608 -16.51 -10.54 12.62
CA SER A 608 -16.33 -11.44 11.49
C SER A 608 -16.81 -12.85 11.83
N ILE A 609 -17.41 -13.49 10.83
CA ILE A 609 -17.83 -14.88 10.87
C ILE A 609 -17.24 -15.56 9.65
N SER A 610 -16.66 -16.75 9.83
CA SER A 610 -16.11 -17.54 8.72
C SER A 610 -16.32 -19.05 8.96
N ILE A 611 -16.56 -19.75 7.86
CA ILE A 611 -16.76 -21.21 7.79
C ILE A 611 -15.66 -21.79 6.93
#